data_988d71431bc9be5bb933d05a2fa0f625
#
_entry.id   988d71431bc9be5bb933d05a2fa0f625
#
_cell.length_a   1.000
_cell.length_b   1.000
_cell.length_c   1.000
_cell.angle_alpha   90.00
_cell.angle_beta   90.00
_cell.angle_gamma   90.00
#
_symmetry.space_group_name_H-M   'P 1'
#
loop_
_entity.id
_entity.type
_entity.pdbx_description
1 polymer ?
#
loop_
_entity_poly.entity_id
_entity_poly.type
_entity_poly.pdbx_seq_one_letter_code
_entity_poly.pdbx_strand_id
1 'polypeptide(L)'
;MNRQELVDNIRRKKSFLCVGLDTDLQKVPEHLLTEEDPIFAFNKAIIDATAPYCVAYKPNLAFYEAAGVKGLMAFEKTVKYLRQNYPDQFIIADAKRGDIGNTSKMYARTFFGEYDVDALTVAPYMGEDSVTPFLSLSPNPSPVREGNTAEGGRNHWVILLALTSNKGSLDFQLTEDKNGERLFEKVIRKSREWGNDENMMYVVGATRGELFRDIRRAAPNAFLLVPGIGAQGGSLEEVCRYGMTEDCGLLVNSSRAIIYADKSENFAQVAAEKAKEVALQMAELLNSK
;
A
#
# COMPACT_ATOMS: atom_id res chain seq x y z
N MET A 1 11.44 3.83 4.46
CA MET A 1 12.06 2.53 4.03
C MET A 1 12.49 2.68 2.58
N ASN A 2 13.72 2.30 2.21
CA ASN A 2 14.19 2.27 0.83
C ASN A 2 13.87 0.92 0.15
N ARG A 3 14.18 0.80 -1.16
CA ARG A 3 13.90 -0.40 -1.94
C ARG A 3 14.61 -1.64 -1.37
N GLN A 4 15.91 -1.53 -1.07
CA GLN A 4 16.69 -2.64 -0.58
C GLN A 4 16.20 -3.14 0.79
N GLU A 5 15.85 -2.23 1.69
CA GLU A 5 15.27 -2.58 2.99
C GLU A 5 13.95 -3.34 2.85
N LEU A 6 13.10 -2.95 1.87
CA LEU A 6 11.85 -3.66 1.58
C LEU A 6 12.12 -5.06 1.02
N VAL A 7 13.06 -5.20 0.09
CA VAL A 7 13.47 -6.49 -0.50
C VAL A 7 14.04 -7.42 0.58
N ASP A 8 14.92 -6.90 1.44
CA ASP A 8 15.51 -7.67 2.53
C ASP A 8 14.47 -8.14 3.55
N ASN A 9 13.47 -7.29 3.81
CA ASN A 9 12.34 -7.63 4.69
C ASN A 9 11.47 -8.75 4.07
N ILE A 10 11.17 -8.67 2.77
CA ILE A 10 10.47 -9.74 2.03
C ILE A 10 11.23 -11.06 2.12
N ARG A 11 12.54 -11.04 1.86
CA ARG A 11 13.40 -12.23 1.92
C ARG A 11 13.46 -12.82 3.33
N ARG A 12 13.62 -11.97 4.35
CA ARG A 12 13.68 -12.38 5.77
C ARG A 12 12.38 -13.00 6.25
N LYS A 13 11.24 -12.37 5.97
CA LYS A 13 9.89 -12.84 6.38
C LYS A 13 9.34 -13.91 5.43
N LYS A 14 9.96 -14.12 4.28
CA LYS A 14 9.45 -14.99 3.19
C LYS A 14 8.01 -14.67 2.83
N SER A 15 7.67 -13.40 2.82
CA SER A 15 6.33 -12.89 2.59
C SER A 15 6.39 -11.53 1.90
N PHE A 16 5.49 -11.29 0.97
CA PHE A 16 5.23 -9.98 0.35
C PHE A 16 3.79 -9.53 0.59
N LEU A 17 3.23 -10.02 1.71
CA LEU A 17 1.88 -9.66 2.16
C LEU A 17 1.84 -8.21 2.66
N CYS A 18 0.85 -7.48 2.18
CA CYS A 18 0.42 -6.19 2.70
C CYS A 18 -0.95 -6.37 3.37
N VAL A 19 -1.06 -6.13 4.66
CA VAL A 19 -2.34 -6.20 5.37
C VAL A 19 -3.05 -4.86 5.26
N GLY A 20 -4.26 -4.86 4.68
CA GLY A 20 -5.10 -3.67 4.60
C GLY A 20 -5.83 -3.41 5.90
N LEU A 21 -5.74 -2.19 6.42
CA LEU A 21 -6.47 -1.71 7.61
C LEU A 21 -7.66 -0.83 7.18
N ASP A 22 -8.64 -1.48 6.52
CA ASP A 22 -9.88 -0.85 6.04
C ASP A 22 -10.94 -0.92 7.17
N THR A 23 -10.67 -0.26 8.31
CA THR A 23 -11.38 -0.45 9.58
C THR A 23 -12.73 0.25 9.57
N ASP A 24 -13.79 -0.54 9.52
CA ASP A 24 -15.19 -0.14 9.49
C ASP A 24 -15.83 -0.45 10.85
N LEU A 25 -16.28 0.57 11.58
CA LEU A 25 -16.91 0.41 12.91
C LEU A 25 -18.13 -0.51 12.91
N GLN A 26 -18.80 -0.69 11.75
CA GLN A 26 -19.91 -1.64 11.62
C GLN A 26 -19.46 -3.10 11.59
N LYS A 27 -18.16 -3.36 11.46
CA LYS A 27 -17.57 -4.71 11.37
C LYS A 27 -16.60 -5.03 12.49
N VAL A 28 -16.21 -4.03 13.26
CA VAL A 28 -15.37 -4.21 14.45
C VAL A 28 -16.13 -5.07 15.47
N PRO A 29 -15.47 -6.01 16.19
CA PRO A 29 -16.08 -6.79 17.26
C PRO A 29 -16.74 -5.91 18.32
N GLU A 30 -17.95 -6.29 18.78
CA GLU A 30 -18.78 -5.48 19.67
C GLU A 30 -18.08 -5.07 20.97
N HIS A 31 -17.26 -5.95 21.55
CA HIS A 31 -16.54 -5.65 22.78
C HIS A 31 -15.55 -4.49 22.64
N LEU A 32 -15.02 -4.25 21.44
CA LEU A 32 -14.13 -3.12 21.18
C LEU A 32 -14.86 -1.78 21.00
N LEU A 33 -16.18 -1.80 20.74
CA LEU A 33 -16.95 -0.56 20.56
C LEU A 33 -17.09 0.25 21.84
N THR A 34 -16.79 -0.35 23.00
CA THR A 34 -16.77 0.30 24.32
C THR A 34 -15.42 0.94 24.65
N GLU A 35 -14.39 0.71 23.83
CA GLU A 35 -13.09 1.35 24.00
C GLU A 35 -13.16 2.85 23.69
N GLU A 36 -12.26 3.64 24.26
CA GLU A 36 -12.16 5.08 23.99
C GLU A 36 -11.90 5.37 22.50
N ASP A 37 -11.11 4.52 21.85
CA ASP A 37 -10.75 4.58 20.44
C ASP A 37 -10.87 3.20 19.79
N PRO A 38 -12.09 2.78 19.40
CA PRO A 38 -12.34 1.44 18.87
C PRO A 38 -11.56 1.12 17.59
N ILE A 39 -11.35 2.13 16.73
CA ILE A 39 -10.60 1.98 15.49
C ILE A 39 -9.15 1.65 15.79
N PHE A 40 -8.53 2.42 16.69
CA PHE A 40 -7.14 2.17 17.06
C PHE A 40 -6.98 0.86 17.85
N ALA A 41 -7.89 0.55 18.77
CA ALA A 41 -7.86 -0.70 19.53
C ALA A 41 -7.92 -1.92 18.59
N PHE A 42 -8.81 -1.90 17.60
CA PHE A 42 -8.90 -2.94 16.58
C PHE A 42 -7.62 -3.02 15.74
N ASN A 43 -7.14 -1.88 15.20
CA ASN A 43 -5.92 -1.85 14.39
C ASN A 43 -4.71 -2.38 15.16
N LYS A 44 -4.56 -1.97 16.41
CA LYS A 44 -3.47 -2.42 17.28
C LYS A 44 -3.47 -3.94 17.44
N ALA A 45 -4.62 -4.53 17.75
CA ALA A 45 -4.76 -5.97 17.92
C ALA A 45 -4.44 -6.74 16.62
N ILE A 46 -4.92 -6.25 15.46
CA ILE A 46 -4.61 -6.82 14.15
C ILE A 46 -3.11 -6.71 13.85
N ILE A 47 -2.49 -5.56 14.08
CA ILE A 47 -1.06 -5.34 13.84
C ILE A 47 -0.22 -6.29 14.70
N ASP A 48 -0.47 -6.35 16.01
CA ASP A 48 0.26 -7.21 16.94
C ASP A 48 0.20 -8.69 16.53
N ALA A 49 -0.96 -9.12 16.02
CA ALA A 49 -1.18 -10.50 15.61
C ALA A 49 -0.57 -10.84 14.23
N THR A 50 -0.55 -9.90 13.29
CA THR A 50 -0.21 -10.19 11.89
C THR A 50 1.19 -9.73 11.47
N ALA A 51 1.87 -8.86 12.25
CA ALA A 51 3.18 -8.30 11.90
C ALA A 51 4.28 -9.35 11.59
N PRO A 52 4.31 -10.54 12.19
CA PRO A 52 5.26 -11.57 11.81
C PRO A 52 5.10 -12.10 10.38
N TYR A 53 3.91 -11.98 9.81
CA TYR A 53 3.51 -12.61 8.55
C TYR A 53 3.43 -11.65 7.36
N CYS A 54 3.55 -10.34 7.60
CA CYS A 54 3.46 -9.33 6.54
C CYS A 54 4.66 -8.37 6.56
N VAL A 55 4.88 -7.67 5.47
CA VAL A 55 5.94 -6.66 5.30
C VAL A 55 5.39 -5.24 5.21
N ALA A 56 4.08 -5.10 5.05
CA ALA A 56 3.45 -3.80 4.88
C ALA A 56 2.06 -3.74 5.53
N TYR A 57 1.69 -2.55 5.95
CA TYR A 57 0.32 -2.20 6.34
C TYR A 57 -0.21 -1.06 5.47
N LYS A 58 -1.46 -1.19 5.07
CA LYS A 58 -2.13 -0.22 4.20
C LYS A 58 -3.46 0.25 4.78
N PRO A 59 -3.47 1.22 5.70
CA PRO A 59 -4.70 1.89 6.09
C PRO A 59 -5.33 2.63 4.90
N ASN A 60 -6.62 2.40 4.68
CA ASN A 60 -7.39 3.06 3.63
C ASN A 60 -8.11 4.28 4.20
N LEU A 61 -7.65 5.45 3.82
CA LEU A 61 -8.09 6.74 4.38
C LEU A 61 -9.59 6.98 4.30
N ALA A 62 -10.28 6.41 3.30
CA ALA A 62 -11.73 6.57 3.17
C ALA A 62 -12.49 6.09 4.43
N PHE A 63 -12.02 5.04 5.10
CA PHE A 63 -12.64 4.54 6.33
C PHE A 63 -12.39 5.46 7.53
N TYR A 64 -11.19 6.02 7.61
CA TYR A 64 -10.82 6.95 8.69
C TYR A 64 -11.47 8.33 8.49
N GLU A 65 -11.47 8.85 7.27
CA GLU A 65 -12.14 10.11 6.92
C GLU A 65 -13.66 10.02 7.15
N ALA A 66 -14.28 8.88 6.85
CA ALA A 66 -15.70 8.64 7.12
C ALA A 66 -16.06 8.68 8.61
N ALA A 67 -15.10 8.39 9.49
CA ALA A 67 -15.24 8.51 10.96
C ALA A 67 -14.89 9.93 11.48
N GLY A 68 -14.67 10.89 10.60
CA GLY A 68 -14.39 12.29 10.93
C GLY A 68 -13.06 12.49 11.65
N VAL A 69 -13.00 13.50 12.52
CA VAL A 69 -11.78 13.85 13.27
C VAL A 69 -11.26 12.67 14.11
N LYS A 70 -12.16 11.93 14.75
CA LYS A 70 -11.78 10.75 15.55
C LYS A 70 -11.11 9.68 14.69
N GLY A 71 -11.61 9.46 13.48
CA GLY A 71 -10.98 8.53 12.54
C GLY A 71 -9.58 8.98 12.11
N LEU A 72 -9.38 10.26 11.80
CA LEU A 72 -8.05 10.80 11.47
C LEU A 72 -7.07 10.70 12.65
N MET A 73 -7.54 10.92 13.88
CA MET A 73 -6.74 10.70 15.09
C MET A 73 -6.36 9.23 15.26
N ALA A 74 -7.30 8.30 14.99
CA ALA A 74 -7.02 6.86 15.02
C ALA A 74 -6.02 6.45 13.94
N PHE A 75 -6.10 7.03 12.74
CA PHE A 75 -5.09 6.84 11.69
C PHE A 75 -3.70 7.28 12.16
N GLU A 76 -3.58 8.49 12.70
CA GLU A 76 -2.31 9.03 13.21
C GLU A 76 -1.74 8.13 14.32
N LYS A 77 -2.56 7.71 15.29
CA LYS A 77 -2.16 6.78 16.36
C LYS A 77 -1.68 5.44 15.78
N THR A 78 -2.38 4.91 14.77
CA THR A 78 -2.03 3.65 14.11
C THR A 78 -0.66 3.74 13.43
N VAL A 79 -0.39 4.83 12.69
CA VAL A 79 0.92 5.04 12.06
C VAL A 79 2.03 5.19 13.10
N LYS A 80 1.81 6.01 14.15
CA LYS A 80 2.77 6.15 15.26
C LYS A 80 3.05 4.82 15.95
N TYR A 81 2.02 4.01 16.18
CA TYR A 81 2.16 2.69 16.78
C TYR A 81 3.04 1.76 15.92
N LEU A 82 2.79 1.72 14.62
CA LEU A 82 3.62 0.96 13.67
C LEU A 82 5.07 1.43 13.70
N ARG A 83 5.32 2.73 13.65
CA ARG A 83 6.69 3.28 13.69
C ARG A 83 7.46 2.93 14.95
N GLN A 84 6.78 2.93 16.09
CA GLN A 84 7.42 2.69 17.39
C GLN A 84 7.67 1.21 17.67
N ASN A 85 6.73 0.34 17.30
CA ASN A 85 6.75 -1.06 17.69
C ASN A 85 7.16 -2.03 16.55
N TYR A 86 6.97 -1.59 15.30
CA TYR A 86 7.22 -2.40 14.10
C TYR A 86 7.94 -1.58 13.02
N PRO A 87 9.16 -1.07 13.30
CA PRO A 87 9.88 -0.14 12.41
C PRO A 87 10.28 -0.76 11.07
N ASP A 88 10.23 -2.08 10.96
CA ASP A 88 10.47 -2.86 9.75
C ASP A 88 9.23 -3.02 8.86
N GLN A 89 8.08 -2.47 9.24
CA GLN A 89 6.89 -2.49 8.41
C GLN A 89 6.84 -1.29 7.44
N PHE A 90 6.52 -1.57 6.18
CA PHE A 90 6.30 -0.55 5.16
C PHE A 90 4.87 -0.01 5.30
N ILE A 91 4.71 1.30 5.51
CA ILE A 91 3.41 1.92 5.79
C ILE A 91 2.91 2.66 4.56
N ILE A 92 1.77 2.23 4.03
CA ILE A 92 1.14 2.78 2.84
C ILE A 92 -0.13 3.55 3.22
N ALA A 93 -0.18 4.85 3.03
CA ALA A 93 -1.44 5.59 3.09
C ALA A 93 -2.21 5.39 1.77
N ASP A 94 -3.31 4.63 1.82
CA ASP A 94 -4.16 4.45 0.65
C ASP A 94 -5.21 5.58 0.58
N ALA A 95 -4.78 6.75 0.10
CA ALA A 95 -5.56 7.97 0.12
C ALA A 95 -5.94 8.47 -1.29
N LYS A 96 -5.30 7.93 -2.33
CA LYS A 96 -5.57 8.26 -3.74
C LYS A 96 -5.61 9.77 -3.99
N ARG A 97 -4.60 10.48 -3.43
CA ARG A 97 -4.49 11.93 -3.59
C ARG A 97 -4.02 12.28 -5.00
N GLY A 98 -4.29 13.50 -5.40
CA GLY A 98 -3.88 14.08 -6.65
C GLY A 98 -4.49 15.47 -6.78
N ASP A 99 -3.62 16.46 -6.98
CA ASP A 99 -3.99 17.86 -7.23
C ASP A 99 -2.78 18.53 -7.90
N ILE A 100 -2.88 19.75 -8.31
CA ILE A 100 -1.78 20.44 -9.00
C ILE A 100 -0.96 21.30 -8.07
N GLY A 101 0.35 21.41 -8.41
CA GLY A 101 1.25 22.41 -7.87
C GLY A 101 1.31 22.45 -6.33
N ASN A 102 0.95 23.59 -5.76
CA ASN A 102 1.05 23.82 -4.32
C ASN A 102 0.11 22.95 -3.47
N THR A 103 -1.07 22.63 -3.97
CA THR A 103 -2.03 21.77 -3.25
C THR A 103 -1.48 20.36 -3.09
N SER A 104 -0.88 19.78 -4.13
CA SER A 104 -0.18 18.50 -4.03
C SER A 104 0.98 18.52 -3.05
N LYS A 105 1.73 19.64 -2.96
CA LYS A 105 2.77 19.81 -1.93
C LYS A 105 2.21 19.77 -0.52
N MET A 106 1.02 20.34 -0.28
CA MET A 106 0.38 20.28 1.03
C MET A 106 -0.03 18.84 1.39
N TYR A 107 -0.61 18.09 0.45
CA TYR A 107 -0.88 16.66 0.67
C TYR A 107 0.40 15.86 0.93
N ALA A 108 1.44 16.08 0.15
CA ALA A 108 2.71 15.40 0.34
C ALA A 108 3.31 15.70 1.74
N ARG A 109 3.28 16.98 2.17
CA ARG A 109 3.69 17.38 3.53
C ARG A 109 2.87 16.70 4.62
N THR A 110 1.56 16.58 4.43
CA THR A 110 0.67 15.90 5.38
C THR A 110 1.09 14.44 5.56
N PHE A 111 1.20 13.68 4.47
CA PHE A 111 1.42 12.24 4.57
C PHE A 111 2.86 11.88 4.91
N PHE A 112 3.83 12.56 4.33
CA PHE A 112 5.24 12.25 4.56
C PHE A 112 5.84 13.03 5.74
N GLY A 113 5.36 14.25 6.00
CA GLY A 113 5.86 15.10 7.08
C GLY A 113 5.14 14.87 8.41
N GLU A 114 3.81 15.00 8.43
CA GLU A 114 3.04 14.94 9.67
C GLU A 114 2.73 13.49 10.09
N TYR A 115 2.28 12.65 9.17
CA TYR A 115 1.93 11.25 9.46
C TYR A 115 3.12 10.29 9.37
N ASP A 116 4.20 10.64 8.70
CA ASP A 116 5.43 9.83 8.57
C ASP A 116 5.16 8.44 7.93
N VAL A 117 4.36 8.39 6.85
CA VAL A 117 4.17 7.15 6.07
C VAL A 117 5.31 6.94 5.06
N ASP A 118 5.57 5.70 4.64
CA ASP A 118 6.57 5.40 3.61
C ASP A 118 6.04 5.67 2.20
N ALA A 119 4.75 5.42 1.97
CA ALA A 119 4.15 5.49 0.64
C ALA A 119 2.75 6.09 0.65
N LEU A 120 2.40 6.71 -0.48
CA LEU A 120 1.08 7.29 -0.71
C LEU A 120 0.54 6.84 -2.06
N THR A 121 -0.72 6.39 -2.12
CA THR A 121 -1.38 6.15 -3.41
C THR A 121 -1.80 7.48 -4.04
N VAL A 122 -1.49 7.65 -5.32
CA VAL A 122 -1.69 8.90 -6.08
C VAL A 122 -2.41 8.61 -7.40
N ALA A 123 -3.35 9.48 -7.77
CA ALA A 123 -4.07 9.42 -9.03
C ALA A 123 -3.36 10.30 -10.09
N PRO A 124 -3.01 9.74 -11.28
CA PRO A 124 -2.20 10.45 -12.28
C PRO A 124 -3.02 11.29 -13.27
N TYR A 125 -4.33 11.33 -13.16
CA TYR A 125 -5.19 11.87 -14.21
C TYR A 125 -4.88 13.32 -14.61
N MET A 126 -4.41 14.14 -13.66
CA MET A 126 -4.01 15.54 -13.93
C MET A 126 -2.57 15.70 -14.43
N GLY A 127 -1.85 14.61 -14.68
CA GLY A 127 -0.51 14.63 -15.26
C GLY A 127 0.64 14.82 -14.27
N GLU A 128 1.80 15.25 -14.78
CA GLU A 128 3.05 15.36 -14.03
C GLU A 128 2.94 16.22 -12.77
N ASP A 129 2.33 17.40 -12.88
CA ASP A 129 2.18 18.37 -11.79
C ASP A 129 1.42 17.80 -10.59
N SER A 130 0.63 16.74 -10.80
CA SER A 130 -0.12 16.07 -9.74
C SER A 130 0.65 14.95 -9.05
N VAL A 131 1.80 14.56 -9.59
CA VAL A 131 2.61 13.42 -9.12
C VAL A 131 3.97 13.86 -8.59
N THR A 132 4.71 14.71 -9.33
CA THR A 132 6.06 15.13 -8.98
C THR A 132 6.19 15.83 -7.63
N PRO A 133 5.19 16.58 -7.11
CA PRO A 133 5.28 17.14 -5.77
C PRO A 133 5.42 16.11 -4.64
N PHE A 134 4.93 14.88 -4.86
CA PHE A 134 5.08 13.77 -3.89
C PHE A 134 6.45 13.08 -3.99
N LEU A 135 7.14 13.19 -5.13
CA LEU A 135 8.47 12.63 -5.35
C LEU A 135 9.59 13.58 -4.89
N SER A 136 9.32 14.88 -4.90
CA SER A 136 10.32 15.94 -4.67
C SER A 136 10.45 16.40 -3.21
N LEU A 137 9.67 15.83 -2.29
CA LEU A 137 9.88 16.08 -0.87
C LEU A 137 11.13 15.34 -0.40
N SER A 138 12.26 15.99 -0.61
CA SER A 138 13.43 15.78 0.25
C SER A 138 13.01 16.07 1.70
N PRO A 139 13.47 15.35 2.71
CA PRO A 139 13.10 15.60 4.09
C PRO A 139 13.50 17.02 4.46
N ASN A 140 12.55 17.93 4.42
CA ASN A 140 12.75 19.26 4.99
C ASN A 140 12.60 19.07 6.50
N PRO A 141 13.60 19.43 7.32
CA PRO A 141 13.45 19.30 8.75
C PRO A 141 12.24 20.14 9.17
N SER A 142 11.21 19.48 9.66
CA SER A 142 10.10 20.16 10.30
C SER A 142 10.67 20.98 11.46
N PRO A 143 10.34 22.26 11.61
CA PRO A 143 10.89 23.10 12.68
C PRO A 143 10.43 22.72 14.10
N VAL A 144 9.77 21.59 14.27
CA VAL A 144 9.09 21.19 15.52
C VAL A 144 9.66 19.91 16.17
N ARG A 145 10.83 19.40 15.76
CA ARG A 145 11.48 18.34 16.56
C ARG A 145 12.97 18.66 16.73
N GLU A 146 13.28 19.44 17.78
CA GLU A 146 14.61 19.43 18.37
C GLU A 146 14.92 17.99 18.84
N GLY A 147 15.92 17.37 18.27
CA GLY A 147 16.50 16.13 18.78
C GLY A 147 16.77 14.98 17.82
N ASN A 148 16.48 15.06 16.53
CA ASN A 148 16.85 14.00 15.59
C ASN A 148 17.60 14.56 14.38
N THR A 149 18.90 14.57 14.46
CA THR A 149 19.81 14.74 13.31
C THR A 149 19.82 13.41 12.54
N ALA A 150 18.82 13.19 11.69
CA ALA A 150 18.86 12.09 10.72
C ALA A 150 19.61 12.59 9.47
N GLU A 151 20.91 12.38 9.43
CA GLU A 151 21.64 12.17 8.20
C GLU A 151 21.07 10.88 7.57
N GLY A 152 20.27 11.00 6.53
CA GLY A 152 19.60 9.89 5.84
C GLY A 152 18.08 10.04 5.82
N GLY A 153 17.59 11.00 5.03
CA GLY A 153 16.15 11.17 4.82
C GLY A 153 15.53 9.90 4.26
N ARG A 154 14.40 9.46 4.84
CA ARG A 154 13.65 8.30 4.35
C ARG A 154 13.23 8.53 2.90
N ASN A 155 13.35 7.51 2.07
CA ASN A 155 12.76 7.53 0.74
C ASN A 155 11.24 7.53 0.87
N HIS A 156 10.60 8.46 0.17
CA HIS A 156 9.15 8.49 0.04
C HIS A 156 8.75 7.86 -1.29
N TRP A 157 7.68 7.08 -1.25
CA TRP A 157 7.20 6.36 -2.41
C TRP A 157 5.85 6.87 -2.88
N VAL A 158 5.74 7.06 -4.17
CA VAL A 158 4.44 7.23 -4.84
C VAL A 158 3.98 5.88 -5.34
N ILE A 159 2.76 5.48 -5.00
CA ILE A 159 2.10 4.32 -5.58
C ILE A 159 1.03 4.83 -6.54
N LEU A 160 1.37 4.84 -7.82
CA LEU A 160 0.55 5.45 -8.87
C LEU A 160 -0.57 4.49 -9.32
N LEU A 161 -1.80 4.98 -9.43
CA LEU A 161 -2.90 4.21 -10.01
C LEU A 161 -2.63 3.98 -11.50
N ALA A 162 -2.47 2.72 -11.90
CA ALA A 162 -2.26 2.34 -13.30
C ALA A 162 -3.42 1.51 -13.83
N LEU A 163 -3.59 0.28 -13.34
CA LEU A 163 -4.65 -0.62 -13.77
C LEU A 163 -5.41 -1.16 -12.56
N THR A 164 -6.69 -0.85 -12.45
CA THR A 164 -7.52 -1.26 -11.31
C THR A 164 -8.42 -2.44 -11.66
N SER A 165 -8.87 -3.21 -10.64
CA SER A 165 -9.66 -4.42 -10.82
C SER A 165 -11.16 -4.21 -11.03
N ASN A 166 -11.66 -3.00 -10.75
CA ASN A 166 -13.08 -2.68 -10.85
C ASN A 166 -13.57 -2.66 -12.31
N LYS A 167 -14.86 -2.92 -12.52
CA LYS A 167 -15.46 -2.97 -13.86
C LYS A 167 -15.32 -1.64 -14.61
N GLY A 168 -15.46 -0.50 -13.93
CA GLY A 168 -15.31 0.84 -14.52
C GLY A 168 -13.89 1.17 -15.01
N SER A 169 -12.89 0.31 -14.77
CA SER A 169 -11.56 0.46 -15.39
C SER A 169 -11.61 0.42 -16.92
N LEU A 170 -12.65 -0.21 -17.48
CA LEU A 170 -12.88 -0.29 -18.93
C LEU A 170 -13.22 1.07 -19.54
N ASP A 171 -13.74 2.02 -18.77
CA ASP A 171 -14.18 3.31 -19.30
C ASP A 171 -13.01 4.16 -19.78
N PHE A 172 -11.83 4.01 -19.16
CA PHE A 172 -10.63 4.80 -19.45
C PHE A 172 -9.37 3.98 -19.60
N GLN A 173 -9.06 3.10 -18.63
CA GLN A 173 -7.73 2.52 -18.49
C GLN A 173 -7.33 1.59 -19.64
N LEU A 174 -8.30 0.97 -20.31
CA LEU A 174 -8.10 0.09 -21.46
C LEU A 174 -8.38 0.76 -22.82
N THR A 175 -8.71 2.05 -22.83
CA THR A 175 -8.85 2.77 -24.10
C THR A 175 -7.51 2.87 -24.81
N GLU A 176 -7.51 2.67 -26.12
CA GLU A 176 -6.31 2.68 -26.95
C GLU A 176 -6.18 4.02 -27.69
N ASP A 177 -4.95 4.48 -27.83
CA ASP A 177 -4.61 5.58 -28.70
C ASP A 177 -4.49 5.11 -30.18
N LYS A 178 -4.20 6.05 -31.09
CA LYS A 178 -4.02 5.75 -32.52
C LYS A 178 -2.89 4.73 -32.85
N ASN A 179 -2.02 4.44 -31.90
CA ASN A 179 -0.91 3.48 -32.05
C ASN A 179 -1.23 2.16 -31.37
N GLY A 180 -2.43 1.99 -30.76
CA GLY A 180 -2.82 0.81 -30.00
C GLY A 180 -2.25 0.77 -28.58
N GLU A 181 -1.63 1.86 -28.07
CA GLU A 181 -1.17 1.95 -26.70
C GLU A 181 -2.36 2.20 -25.78
N ARG A 182 -2.58 1.34 -24.78
CA ARG A 182 -3.66 1.51 -23.79
C ARG A 182 -3.30 2.61 -22.78
N LEU A 183 -4.31 3.30 -22.26
CA LEU A 183 -4.10 4.42 -21.35
C LEU A 183 -3.25 4.03 -20.13
N PHE A 184 -3.47 2.86 -19.51
CA PHE A 184 -2.66 2.45 -18.37
C PHE A 184 -1.17 2.24 -18.73
N GLU A 185 -0.87 1.73 -19.93
CA GLU A 185 0.52 1.57 -20.42
C GLU A 185 1.18 2.92 -20.62
N LYS A 186 0.45 3.87 -21.21
CA LYS A 186 0.89 5.25 -21.37
C LYS A 186 1.15 5.94 -20.03
N VAL A 187 0.29 5.73 -19.03
CA VAL A 187 0.49 6.25 -17.67
C VAL A 187 1.79 5.70 -17.08
N ILE A 188 2.01 4.39 -17.13
CA ILE A 188 3.23 3.75 -16.62
C ILE A 188 4.45 4.30 -17.35
N ARG A 189 4.45 4.27 -18.68
CA ARG A 189 5.57 4.74 -19.50
C ARG A 189 5.90 6.21 -19.23
N LYS A 190 4.87 7.07 -19.19
CA LYS A 190 5.07 8.51 -18.97
C LYS A 190 5.56 8.82 -17.55
N SER A 191 5.03 8.15 -16.56
CA SER A 191 5.43 8.37 -15.16
C SER A 191 6.88 7.94 -14.86
N ARG A 192 7.47 7.05 -15.64
CA ARG A 192 8.89 6.71 -15.54
C ARG A 192 9.84 7.86 -15.94
N GLU A 193 9.32 8.89 -16.59
CA GLU A 193 10.07 10.13 -16.81
C GLU A 193 10.08 11.02 -15.55
N TRP A 194 9.13 10.80 -14.59
CA TRP A 194 8.96 11.61 -13.39
C TRP A 194 9.61 10.98 -12.16
N GLY A 195 9.68 9.65 -12.12
CA GLY A 195 10.26 8.86 -11.02
C GLY A 195 10.94 7.60 -11.53
N ASN A 196 11.45 6.79 -10.62
CA ASN A 196 12.18 5.58 -10.94
C ASN A 196 11.79 4.42 -10.00
N ASP A 197 12.44 3.26 -10.16
CA ASP A 197 12.12 2.05 -9.40
C ASP A 197 12.48 2.15 -7.90
N GLU A 198 13.10 3.25 -7.44
CA GLU A 198 13.44 3.52 -6.03
C GLU A 198 12.39 4.37 -5.30
N ASN A 199 11.48 5.03 -6.04
CA ASN A 199 10.51 5.94 -5.45
C ASN A 199 9.10 5.86 -6.09
N MET A 200 8.91 4.99 -7.09
CA MET A 200 7.61 4.83 -7.75
C MET A 200 7.20 3.37 -7.86
N MET A 201 6.00 3.08 -7.42
CA MET A 201 5.29 1.81 -7.53
C MET A 201 3.98 2.02 -8.30
N TYR A 202 3.33 0.93 -8.70
CA TYR A 202 2.05 1.00 -9.42
C TYR A 202 0.99 0.12 -8.76
N VAL A 203 -0.25 0.62 -8.70
CA VAL A 203 -1.41 -0.21 -8.35
C VAL A 203 -1.83 -1.01 -9.57
N VAL A 204 -1.88 -2.33 -9.41
CA VAL A 204 -2.31 -3.28 -10.45
C VAL A 204 -3.26 -4.31 -9.88
N GLY A 205 -4.50 -4.33 -10.36
CA GLY A 205 -5.52 -5.27 -9.87
C GLY A 205 -5.22 -6.73 -10.19
N ALA A 206 -5.38 -7.62 -9.21
CA ALA A 206 -5.07 -9.05 -9.30
C ALA A 206 -5.93 -9.84 -10.31
N THR A 207 -7.10 -9.33 -10.70
CA THR A 207 -8.04 -10.01 -11.61
C THR A 207 -7.63 -9.96 -13.09
N ARG A 208 -6.46 -9.41 -13.39
CA ARG A 208 -5.92 -9.18 -14.73
C ARG A 208 -4.60 -9.90 -14.96
N GLY A 209 -4.49 -11.18 -14.58
CA GLY A 209 -3.24 -11.95 -14.57
C GLY A 209 -2.39 -11.81 -15.82
N GLU A 210 -2.96 -11.96 -17.02
CA GLU A 210 -2.18 -11.84 -18.28
C GLU A 210 -1.65 -10.42 -18.54
N LEU A 211 -2.35 -9.37 -18.08
CA LEU A 211 -1.92 -7.99 -18.26
C LEU A 211 -0.66 -7.63 -17.45
N PHE A 212 -0.30 -8.45 -16.45
CA PHE A 212 0.98 -8.28 -15.75
C PHE A 212 2.19 -8.38 -16.70
N ARG A 213 2.10 -9.14 -17.79
CA ARG A 213 3.16 -9.19 -18.82
C ARG A 213 3.35 -7.82 -19.48
N ASP A 214 2.25 -7.15 -19.80
CA ASP A 214 2.30 -5.83 -20.45
C ASP A 214 2.81 -4.78 -19.47
N ILE A 215 2.38 -4.86 -18.21
CA ILE A 215 2.86 -3.99 -17.14
C ILE A 215 4.37 -4.19 -16.92
N ARG A 216 4.86 -5.44 -16.90
CA ARG A 216 6.28 -5.73 -16.75
C ARG A 216 7.10 -5.27 -17.95
N ARG A 217 6.51 -5.26 -19.15
CA ARG A 217 7.17 -4.66 -20.34
C ARG A 217 7.35 -3.15 -20.17
N ALA A 218 6.35 -2.46 -19.60
CA ALA A 218 6.40 -1.03 -19.36
C ALA A 218 7.21 -0.63 -18.11
N ALA A 219 7.18 -1.46 -17.05
CA ALA A 219 7.87 -1.26 -15.77
C ALA A 219 8.52 -2.57 -15.28
N PRO A 220 9.69 -2.96 -15.85
CA PRO A 220 10.30 -4.28 -15.60
C PRO A 220 10.59 -4.56 -14.12
N ASN A 221 11.09 -3.56 -13.39
CA ASN A 221 11.60 -3.72 -12.03
C ASN A 221 10.78 -3.01 -10.96
N ALA A 222 9.77 -2.21 -11.34
CA ALA A 222 8.97 -1.47 -10.37
C ALA A 222 8.21 -2.41 -9.42
N PHE A 223 8.08 -2.01 -8.16
CA PHE A 223 7.15 -2.70 -7.26
C PHE A 223 5.70 -2.46 -7.67
N LEU A 224 4.88 -3.50 -7.55
CA LEU A 224 3.44 -3.46 -7.84
C LEU A 224 2.66 -3.70 -6.55
N LEU A 225 1.78 -2.78 -6.20
CA LEU A 225 0.77 -3.00 -5.17
C LEU A 225 -0.42 -3.69 -5.83
N VAL A 226 -0.72 -4.92 -5.39
CA VAL A 226 -1.69 -5.80 -6.04
C VAL A 226 -2.87 -6.05 -5.10
N PRO A 227 -3.95 -5.26 -5.19
CA PRO A 227 -5.18 -5.52 -4.45
C PRO A 227 -6.04 -6.58 -5.14
N GLY A 228 -6.90 -7.26 -4.36
CA GLY A 228 -7.97 -8.12 -4.90
C GLY A 228 -7.66 -9.61 -4.95
N ILE A 229 -6.60 -10.08 -4.29
CA ILE A 229 -6.35 -11.51 -4.10
C ILE A 229 -7.42 -12.10 -3.17
N GLY A 230 -7.90 -13.29 -3.51
CA GLY A 230 -8.92 -14.03 -2.76
C GLY A 230 -10.31 -13.40 -2.86
N ALA A 231 -10.57 -12.35 -2.11
CA ALA A 231 -11.89 -11.73 -1.97
C ALA A 231 -12.50 -11.18 -3.29
N GLN A 232 -11.68 -10.90 -4.31
CA GLN A 232 -12.11 -10.43 -5.63
C GLN A 232 -11.83 -11.45 -6.75
N GLY A 233 -11.41 -12.68 -6.40
CA GLY A 233 -11.18 -13.78 -7.36
C GLY A 233 -9.80 -13.73 -8.05
N GLY A 234 -8.87 -12.87 -7.62
CA GLY A 234 -7.50 -12.88 -8.14
C GLY A 234 -6.70 -14.07 -7.61
N SER A 235 -5.93 -14.74 -8.49
CA SER A 235 -5.03 -15.84 -8.13
C SER A 235 -3.65 -15.32 -7.76
N LEU A 236 -3.16 -15.74 -6.60
CA LEU A 236 -1.79 -15.41 -6.15
C LEU A 236 -0.75 -16.01 -7.08
N GLU A 237 -0.96 -17.26 -7.54
CA GLU A 237 -0.07 -17.99 -8.44
C GLU A 237 0.06 -17.28 -9.79
N GLU A 238 -1.06 -16.80 -10.37
CA GLU A 238 -1.03 -16.05 -11.64
C GLU A 238 -0.29 -14.72 -11.50
N VAL A 239 -0.57 -13.98 -10.41
CA VAL A 239 0.12 -12.72 -10.11
C VAL A 239 1.63 -12.96 -9.99
N CYS A 240 2.05 -14.00 -9.29
CA CYS A 240 3.46 -14.35 -9.16
C CYS A 240 4.06 -14.80 -10.49
N ARG A 241 3.37 -15.66 -11.23
CA ARG A 241 3.84 -16.20 -12.52
C ARG A 241 4.18 -15.10 -13.52
N TYR A 242 3.36 -14.06 -13.59
CA TYR A 242 3.51 -13.01 -14.60
C TYR A 242 4.08 -11.69 -14.05
N GLY A 243 3.95 -11.47 -12.74
CA GLY A 243 4.29 -10.19 -12.12
C GLY A 243 5.54 -10.20 -11.25
N MET A 244 6.01 -11.35 -10.77
CA MET A 244 7.17 -11.42 -9.89
C MET A 244 8.47 -11.16 -10.64
N THR A 245 9.35 -10.36 -10.04
CA THR A 245 10.73 -10.08 -10.53
C THR A 245 11.77 -10.82 -9.70
N GLU A 246 13.06 -10.62 -10.01
CA GLU A 246 14.18 -11.15 -9.21
C GLU A 246 14.15 -10.66 -7.75
N ASP A 247 13.73 -9.40 -7.54
CA ASP A 247 13.55 -8.78 -6.21
C ASP A 247 12.14 -8.99 -5.63
N CYS A 248 11.41 -10.02 -6.07
CA CYS A 248 9.98 -10.16 -5.85
C CYS A 248 9.14 -9.11 -6.61
N GLY A 249 9.33 -7.81 -6.37
CA GLY A 249 8.66 -6.70 -7.06
C GLY A 249 7.14 -6.64 -6.83
N LEU A 250 6.61 -7.32 -5.82
CA LEU A 250 5.18 -7.39 -5.49
C LEU A 250 4.92 -7.04 -4.03
N LEU A 251 3.84 -6.31 -3.78
CA LEU A 251 3.16 -6.19 -2.50
C LEU A 251 1.71 -6.59 -2.71
N VAL A 252 1.33 -7.77 -2.26
CA VAL A 252 -0.03 -8.29 -2.42
C VAL A 252 -0.88 -7.89 -1.24
N ASN A 253 -1.93 -7.09 -1.51
CA ASN A 253 -2.80 -6.59 -0.45
C ASN A 253 -3.98 -7.54 -0.19
N SER A 254 -4.10 -7.99 1.04
CA SER A 254 -5.28 -8.65 1.60
C SER A 254 -5.81 -7.84 2.79
N SER A 255 -7.11 -7.56 2.80
CA SER A 255 -7.76 -6.76 3.83
C SER A 255 -8.86 -7.58 4.50
N ARG A 256 -10.08 -7.53 4.00
CA ARG A 256 -11.28 -8.13 4.62
C ARG A 256 -11.14 -9.61 4.97
N ALA A 257 -10.45 -10.39 4.14
CA ALA A 257 -10.22 -11.82 4.36
C ALA A 257 -9.34 -12.11 5.59
N ILE A 258 -8.56 -11.12 6.04
CA ILE A 258 -7.71 -11.21 7.24
C ILE A 258 -8.40 -10.52 8.41
N ILE A 259 -8.64 -9.20 8.30
CA ILE A 259 -9.04 -8.40 9.47
C ILE A 259 -10.47 -8.65 9.94
N TYR A 260 -11.33 -9.23 9.10
CA TYR A 260 -12.73 -9.57 9.41
C TYR A 260 -13.02 -11.06 9.29
N ALA A 261 -11.98 -11.90 9.40
CA ALA A 261 -12.14 -13.35 9.35
C ALA A 261 -12.98 -13.92 10.52
N ASP A 262 -12.96 -13.21 11.64
CA ASP A 262 -13.74 -13.52 12.84
C ASP A 262 -14.27 -12.24 13.50
N LYS A 263 -15.35 -12.35 14.29
CA LYS A 263 -15.97 -11.24 15.03
C LYS A 263 -16.02 -11.47 16.55
N SER A 264 -15.52 -12.60 17.01
CA SER A 264 -15.45 -12.93 18.43
C SER A 264 -14.27 -12.23 19.13
N GLU A 265 -14.08 -12.49 20.41
CA GLU A 265 -12.91 -12.03 21.15
C GLU A 265 -11.59 -12.59 20.60
N ASN A 266 -11.64 -13.68 19.81
CA ASN A 266 -10.49 -14.31 19.19
C ASN A 266 -10.15 -13.72 17.80
N PHE A 267 -10.78 -12.65 17.36
CA PHE A 267 -10.64 -12.06 16.01
C PHE A 267 -9.17 -11.84 15.60
N ALA A 268 -8.33 -11.36 16.51
CA ALA A 268 -6.92 -11.10 16.24
C ALA A 268 -6.13 -12.40 16.02
N GLN A 269 -6.42 -13.46 16.80
CA GLN A 269 -5.80 -14.77 16.63
C GLN A 269 -6.18 -15.39 15.28
N VAL A 270 -7.45 -15.31 14.89
CA VAL A 270 -7.92 -15.79 13.58
C VAL A 270 -7.32 -14.98 12.44
N ALA A 271 -7.18 -13.67 12.60
CA ALA A 271 -6.47 -12.82 11.64
C ALA A 271 -5.01 -13.24 11.45
N ALA A 272 -4.31 -13.58 12.55
CA ALA A 272 -2.94 -14.11 12.50
C ALA A 272 -2.86 -15.43 11.70
N GLU A 273 -3.80 -16.35 11.93
CA GLU A 273 -3.88 -17.62 11.21
C GLU A 273 -4.09 -17.38 9.70
N LYS A 274 -5.01 -16.48 9.33
CA LYS A 274 -5.23 -16.11 7.93
C LYS A 274 -4.03 -15.44 7.27
N ALA A 275 -3.35 -14.53 7.97
CA ALA A 275 -2.13 -13.91 7.47
C ALA A 275 -1.01 -14.94 7.30
N LYS A 276 -0.88 -15.88 8.23
CA LYS A 276 0.09 -17.00 8.17
C LYS A 276 -0.18 -17.93 6.99
N GLU A 277 -1.44 -18.30 6.73
CA GLU A 277 -1.82 -19.12 5.58
C GLU A 277 -1.33 -18.48 4.26
N VAL A 278 -1.59 -17.18 4.08
CA VAL A 278 -1.16 -16.43 2.89
C VAL A 278 0.38 -16.33 2.82
N ALA A 279 1.03 -16.04 3.95
CA ALA A 279 2.50 -15.94 4.01
C ALA A 279 3.19 -17.27 3.65
N LEU A 280 2.64 -18.42 4.05
CA LEU A 280 3.16 -19.74 3.69
C LEU A 280 3.06 -19.98 2.18
N GLN A 281 1.94 -19.66 1.54
CA GLN A 281 1.80 -19.73 0.08
C GLN A 281 2.81 -18.82 -0.63
N MET A 282 3.02 -17.61 -0.10
CA MET A 282 4.02 -16.69 -0.63
C MET A 282 5.44 -17.23 -0.50
N ALA A 283 5.77 -17.89 0.61
CA ALA A 283 7.07 -18.50 0.83
C ALA A 283 7.38 -19.62 -0.19
N GLU A 284 6.39 -20.45 -0.53
CA GLU A 284 6.51 -21.49 -1.55
C GLU A 284 6.79 -20.86 -2.93
N LEU A 285 6.04 -19.80 -3.29
CA LEU A 285 6.19 -19.10 -4.56
C LEU A 285 7.54 -18.37 -4.68
N LEU A 286 8.06 -17.80 -3.59
CA LEU A 286 9.39 -17.19 -3.55
C LEU A 286 10.51 -18.21 -3.73
N ASN A 287 10.34 -19.45 -3.24
CA ASN A 287 11.33 -20.51 -3.37
C ASN A 287 11.30 -21.22 -4.74
N SER A 288 10.22 -21.08 -5.50
CA SER A 288 10.04 -21.74 -6.80
C SER A 288 10.65 -20.95 -8.00
N LYS A 289 11.22 -19.79 -7.72
CA LYS A 289 11.96 -18.94 -8.66
C LYS A 289 13.46 -19.01 -8.37
#